data_807cd7422cc3a4b1784b0e81b9af0511
#
_entry.id   807cd7422cc3a4b1784b0e81b9af0511
#
_cell.length_a   1.000
_cell.length_b   1.000
_cell.length_c   1.000
_cell.angle_alpha   90.00
_cell.angle_beta   90.00
_cell.angle_gamma   90.00
#
_symmetry.space_group_name_H-M   'P 1'
#
loop_
_entity.id
_entity.type
_entity.pdbx_description
1 polymer ?
#
loop_
_entity_poly.entity_id
_entity_poly.type
_entity_poly.pdbx_seq_one_letter_code
_entity_poly.pdbx_strand_id
1 'polypeptide(L)' 'MNNKEEIYMRRLARCSMDELVAMKELVASRRGQMRFAGMMLRCITMAMLVKAGLQPA' A
#
# COMPACT_ATOMS: atom_id res chain seq x y z
N MET A 1 12.59 2.85 13.82
CA MET A 1 11.24 2.49 13.41
C MET A 1 10.67 3.56 12.49
N ASN A 2 10.03 3.17 11.43
CA ASN A 2 9.56 4.13 10.42
C ASN A 2 8.10 4.51 10.67
N ASN A 3 7.90 5.66 11.32
CA ASN A 3 6.55 6.13 11.64
C ASN A 3 5.69 6.40 10.41
N LYS A 4 6.33 6.82 9.30
CA LYS A 4 5.61 7.11 8.07
C LYS A 4 4.97 5.84 7.51
N GLU A 5 5.71 4.74 7.53
CA GLU A 5 5.21 3.46 7.04
C GLU A 5 4.04 2.98 7.89
N GLU A 6 4.17 3.08 9.21
CA GLU A 6 3.11 2.67 10.12
C GLU A 6 1.84 3.49 9.92
N ILE A 7 1.99 4.80 9.81
CA ILE A 7 0.84 5.69 9.58
C ILE A 7 0.16 5.35 8.26
N TYR A 8 0.96 5.11 7.23
CA TYR A 8 0.44 4.78 5.92
C TYR A 8 -0.33 3.45 5.95
N MET A 9 0.22 2.44 6.62
CA MET A 9 -0.46 1.16 6.76
C MET A 9 -1.81 1.29 7.46
N ARG A 10 -1.89 2.15 8.47
CA ARG A 10 -3.16 2.39 9.16
C ARG A 10 -4.20 2.99 8.24
N ARG A 11 -3.79 3.90 7.36
CA ARG A 11 -4.69 4.49 6.37
C ARG A 11 -5.17 3.44 5.38
N LEU A 12 -4.25 2.60 4.93
CA LEU A 12 -4.58 1.55 3.97
C LEU A 12 -5.55 0.52 4.55
N ALA A 13 -5.47 0.28 5.84
CA ALA A 13 -6.37 -0.65 6.51
C ALA A 13 -7.84 -0.23 6.41
N ARG A 14 -8.09 1.06 6.19
CA ARG A 14 -9.44 1.60 6.05
C ARG A 14 -9.94 1.62 4.61
N CYS A 15 -9.06 1.35 3.66
CA CYS A 15 -9.42 1.39 2.25
C CYS A 15 -10.06 0.07 1.82
N SER A 16 -10.98 0.16 0.86
CA SER A 16 -11.54 -1.04 0.24
C SER A 16 -10.52 -1.66 -0.71
N MET A 17 -10.77 -2.90 -1.12
CA MET A 17 -9.88 -3.56 -2.08
C MET A 17 -9.80 -2.76 -3.38
N ASP A 18 -10.93 -2.23 -3.86
CA ASP A 18 -10.96 -1.43 -5.08
C ASP A 18 -10.10 -0.18 -4.94
N GLU A 19 -10.16 0.47 -3.78
CA GLU A 19 -9.32 1.64 -3.52
C GLU A 19 -7.85 1.28 -3.50
N LEU A 20 -7.51 0.14 -2.90
CA LEU A 20 -6.12 -0.31 -2.85
C LEU A 20 -5.58 -0.62 -4.24
N VAL A 21 -6.39 -1.26 -5.08
CA VAL A 21 -5.99 -1.54 -6.47
C VAL A 21 -5.76 -0.25 -7.23
N ALA A 22 -6.67 0.71 -7.09
CA ALA A 22 -6.53 2.01 -7.77
C ALA A 22 -5.28 2.75 -7.29
N MET A 23 -5.01 2.72 -5.99
CA MET A 23 -3.81 3.36 -5.44
C MET A 23 -2.55 2.69 -5.96
N LYS A 24 -2.55 1.37 -6.03
CA LYS A 24 -1.40 0.62 -6.54
C LYS A 24 -1.10 1.02 -7.98
N GLU A 25 -2.12 1.09 -8.81
CA GLU A 25 -1.94 1.47 -10.21
C GLU A 25 -1.44 2.90 -10.34
N LEU A 26 -1.99 3.80 -9.54
CA LEU A 26 -1.57 5.20 -9.56
C LEU A 26 -0.10 5.35 -9.16
N VAL A 27 0.29 4.72 -8.06
CA VAL A 27 1.67 4.80 -7.58
C VAL A 27 2.63 4.14 -8.59
N ALA A 28 2.24 3.01 -9.15
CA ALA A 28 3.09 2.32 -10.11
C ALA A 28 3.31 3.16 -11.37
N SER A 29 2.26 3.87 -11.84
CA SER A 29 2.37 4.71 -13.03
C SER A 29 3.21 5.96 -12.79
N ARG A 30 3.32 6.41 -11.54
CA ARG A 30 4.09 7.60 -11.18
C ARG A 30 5.35 7.29 -10.38
N ARG A 31 5.82 6.07 -10.46
CA ARG A 31 6.93 5.60 -9.66
C ARG A 31 8.18 6.48 -9.78
N GLY A 32 8.49 6.93 -10.97
CA GLY A 32 9.65 7.78 -11.20
C GLY A 32 9.52 9.18 -10.65
N GLN A 33 8.31 9.60 -10.29
CA GLN A 33 8.03 10.96 -9.81
C GLN A 33 7.73 11.00 -8.31
N MET A 34 7.56 9.85 -7.68
CA MET A 34 7.18 9.77 -6.27
C MET A 34 8.36 9.30 -5.42
N ARG A 35 8.61 10.07 -4.36
CA ARG A 35 9.77 9.83 -3.50
C ARG A 35 9.72 8.51 -2.75
N PHE A 36 8.54 8.12 -2.30
CA PHE A 36 8.37 6.92 -1.49
C PHE A 36 7.57 5.83 -2.21
N ALA A 37 7.64 5.81 -3.55
CA ALA A 37 6.85 4.87 -4.34
C ALA A 37 7.11 3.41 -3.96
N GLY A 38 8.36 3.05 -3.76
CA GLY A 38 8.70 1.68 -3.38
C GLY A 38 8.08 1.25 -2.06
N MET A 39 8.17 2.12 -1.06
CA MET A 39 7.57 1.86 0.25
C MET A 39 6.04 1.79 0.13
N MET A 40 5.45 2.72 -0.61
CA MET A 40 4.00 2.76 -0.79
C MET A 40 3.50 1.50 -1.49
N LEU A 41 4.18 1.05 -2.54
CA LEU A 41 3.79 -0.16 -3.25
C LEU A 41 3.84 -1.39 -2.34
N ARG A 42 4.88 -1.49 -1.52
CA ARG A 42 4.98 -2.60 -0.57
C ARG A 42 3.83 -2.57 0.43
N CYS A 43 3.55 -1.41 0.98
CA CYS A 43 2.46 -1.27 1.95
C CYS A 43 1.12 -1.60 1.33
N ILE A 44 0.87 -1.12 0.11
CA ILE A 44 -0.38 -1.41 -0.58
C ILE A 44 -0.53 -2.91 -0.84
N THR A 45 0.54 -3.54 -1.30
CA THR A 45 0.52 -4.99 -1.55
C THR A 45 0.22 -5.77 -0.27
N MET A 46 0.87 -5.40 0.83
CA MET A 46 0.62 -6.05 2.12
C MET A 46 -0.82 -5.87 2.58
N ALA A 47 -1.35 -4.65 2.43
CA ALA A 47 -2.72 -4.37 2.80
C ALA A 47 -3.71 -5.19 1.97
N MET A 48 -3.42 -5.35 0.68
CA MET A 48 -4.26 -6.17 -0.19
C MET A 48 -4.25 -7.64 0.24
N LEU A 49 -3.07 -8.15 0.58
CA LEU A 49 -2.94 -9.55 1.03
C LEU A 49 -3.71 -9.78 2.33
N VAL A 50 -3.58 -8.87 3.28
CA VAL A 50 -4.29 -8.97 4.55
C VAL A 50 -5.80 -8.93 4.32
N LYS A 51 -6.25 -8.00 3.47
CA LYS A 51 -7.67 -7.86 3.19
C LYS A 51 -8.25 -9.07 2.47
N ALA A 52 -7.46 -9.73 1.67
CA ALA A 52 -7.86 -10.95 0.98
C ALA A 52 -7.76 -12.19 1.87
N GLY A 53 -7.26 -12.04 3.08
CA GLY A 53 -7.07 -13.18 3.98
C GLY A 53 -5.82 -13.99 3.73
N LEU A 54 -4.93 -13.49 2.87
CA LEU A 54 -3.69 -14.17 2.53
C LEU A 54 -2.55 -13.55 3.33
N GLN A 55 -2.33 -14.04 4.52
CA GLN A 55 -1.26 -13.52 5.35
C GLN A 55 0.05 -14.22 5.04
N PRO A 56 1.14 -13.47 4.95
CA PRO A 56 2.45 -14.08 4.80
C PRO A 56 2.77 -14.90 6.06
N ALA A 57 3.34 -16.06 5.83
CA ALA A 57 3.68 -16.95 6.93
C ALA A 57 4.79 -16.39 7.81
#